data_21ee38f0905a5e4ede61eb4578f1bda0
#
_entry.id   21ee38f0905a5e4ede61eb4578f1bda0
#
_cell.length_a   1.000
_cell.length_b   1.000
_cell.length_c   1.000
_cell.angle_alpha   90.00
_cell.angle_beta   90.00
_cell.angle_gamma   90.00
#
_symmetry.space_group_name_H-M   'P 1'
#
loop_
_entity.id
_entity.type
_entity.pdbx_description
1 polymer ?
#
loop_
_entity_poly.entity_id
_entity_poly.type
_entity_poly.pdbx_seq_one_letter_code
_entity_poly.pdbx_strand_id
1 'polypeptide(L)'
;MTKQELKSTIIEHWLLFRVFCGLKIDALRLDFAIFMADALQRAKNKRFYVIENAQGKLIWLCNEDIRAMKKPRRVRKLVNGKLRTYKITMLPKNFDHLTLMKDCLYYTPISRQNSIGISVEERNSKRKKWLEYLERIRTNRLLGKLKAENK
;
A
#
# COMPACT_ATOMS: atom_id res chain seq x y z
N MET A 1 -36.61 19.98 -12.55
CA MET A 1 -35.23 19.98 -12.05
C MET A 1 -34.67 21.40 -12.10
N THR A 2 -34.26 21.93 -10.97
CA THR A 2 -33.66 23.26 -10.89
C THR A 2 -32.18 23.21 -11.34
N LYS A 3 -31.64 24.40 -11.71
CA LYS A 3 -30.21 24.49 -12.07
C LYS A 3 -29.26 24.05 -10.93
N GLN A 4 -29.68 24.21 -9.67
CA GLN A 4 -28.92 23.78 -8.51
C GLN A 4 -28.94 22.25 -8.35
N GLU A 5 -30.08 21.62 -8.54
CA GLU A 5 -30.20 20.16 -8.51
C GLU A 5 -29.39 19.51 -9.62
N LEU A 6 -29.40 20.10 -10.81
CA LEU A 6 -28.57 19.61 -11.93
C LEU A 6 -27.06 19.71 -11.61
N LYS A 7 -26.61 20.84 -11.04
CA LYS A 7 -25.21 21.00 -10.62
C LYS A 7 -24.79 19.98 -9.56
N SER A 8 -25.65 19.79 -8.54
CA SER A 8 -25.38 18.82 -7.48
C SER A 8 -25.27 17.40 -8.03
N THR A 9 -26.17 17.00 -8.90
CA THR A 9 -26.16 15.69 -9.55
C THR A 9 -24.89 15.48 -10.40
N ILE A 10 -24.48 16.48 -11.18
CA ILE A 10 -23.25 16.42 -12.00
C ILE A 10 -22.02 16.28 -11.09
N ILE A 11 -21.95 17.03 -10.00
CA ILE A 11 -20.83 16.96 -9.05
C ILE A 11 -20.76 15.58 -8.40
N GLU A 12 -21.87 15.02 -7.96
CA GLU A 12 -21.93 13.67 -7.37
C GLU A 12 -21.44 12.60 -8.34
N HIS A 13 -21.90 12.63 -9.59
CA HIS A 13 -21.46 11.67 -10.62
C HIS A 13 -19.98 11.83 -10.94
N TRP A 14 -19.47 13.06 -10.99
CA TRP A 14 -18.04 13.32 -11.19
C TRP A 14 -17.19 12.77 -10.04
N LEU A 15 -17.62 12.94 -8.80
CA LEU A 15 -16.92 12.43 -7.63
C LEU A 15 -16.91 10.91 -7.61
N LEU A 16 -18.03 10.25 -7.91
CA LEU A 16 -18.10 8.80 -8.05
C LEU A 16 -17.18 8.28 -9.16
N PHE A 17 -17.13 8.97 -10.28
CA PHE A 17 -16.24 8.63 -11.37
C PHE A 17 -14.75 8.73 -10.95
N ARG A 18 -14.38 9.77 -10.22
CA ARG A 18 -13.01 9.92 -9.69
C ARG A 18 -12.64 8.80 -8.73
N VAL A 19 -13.54 8.40 -7.83
CA VAL A 19 -13.32 7.27 -6.91
C VAL A 19 -13.13 5.98 -7.71
N PHE A 20 -13.98 5.73 -8.68
CA PHE A 20 -13.90 4.55 -9.54
C PHE A 20 -12.57 4.48 -10.31
N CYS A 21 -12.14 5.59 -10.94
CA CYS A 21 -10.86 5.66 -11.64
C CYS A 21 -9.68 5.43 -10.69
N GLY A 22 -9.74 6.01 -9.49
CA GLY A 22 -8.71 5.79 -8.46
C GLY A 22 -8.59 4.33 -8.05
N LEU A 23 -9.70 3.62 -7.88
CA LEU A 23 -9.71 2.19 -7.56
C LEU A 23 -9.13 1.33 -8.68
N LYS A 24 -9.41 1.67 -9.93
CA LYS A 24 -8.80 0.99 -11.11
C LYS A 24 -7.28 1.17 -11.13
N ILE A 25 -6.80 2.36 -10.86
CA ILE A 25 -5.36 2.66 -10.77
C ILE A 25 -4.73 1.87 -9.61
N ASP A 26 -5.37 1.82 -8.45
CA ASP A 26 -4.87 1.06 -7.31
C ASP A 26 -4.80 -0.44 -7.60
N ALA A 27 -5.79 -1.00 -8.28
CA ALA A 27 -5.78 -2.39 -8.71
C ALA A 27 -4.60 -2.68 -9.66
N LEU A 28 -4.33 -1.78 -10.61
CA LEU A 28 -3.19 -1.88 -11.52
C LEU A 28 -1.85 -1.76 -10.78
N ARG A 29 -1.76 -0.88 -9.79
CA ARG A 29 -0.56 -0.74 -8.93
C ARG A 29 -0.27 -2.04 -8.19
N LEU A 30 -1.29 -2.67 -7.63
CA LEU A 30 -1.14 -3.96 -6.94
C LEU A 30 -0.70 -5.07 -7.92
N ASP A 31 -1.31 -5.15 -9.08
CA ASP A 31 -0.94 -6.13 -10.11
C ASP A 31 0.51 -5.94 -10.56
N PHE A 32 0.95 -4.71 -10.72
CA PHE A 32 2.34 -4.39 -11.06
C PHE A 32 3.31 -4.81 -9.93
N ALA A 33 2.98 -4.52 -8.69
CA ALA A 33 3.81 -4.90 -7.53
C ALA A 33 3.93 -6.43 -7.42
N ILE A 34 2.85 -7.16 -7.65
CA ILE A 34 2.85 -8.63 -7.69
C ILE A 34 3.73 -9.15 -8.82
N PHE A 35 3.61 -8.57 -10.01
CA PHE A 35 4.44 -8.92 -11.16
C PHE A 35 5.93 -8.73 -10.85
N MET A 36 6.31 -7.61 -10.25
CA MET A 36 7.68 -7.32 -9.86
C MET A 36 8.18 -8.29 -8.79
N ALA A 37 7.36 -8.59 -7.78
CA ALA A 37 7.71 -9.57 -6.75
C ALA A 37 7.94 -10.97 -7.34
N ASP A 38 7.09 -11.42 -8.24
CA ASP A 38 7.24 -12.71 -8.92
C ASP A 38 8.49 -12.75 -9.82
N ALA A 39 8.76 -11.68 -10.55
CA ALA A 39 9.95 -11.58 -11.40
C ALA A 39 11.24 -11.64 -10.57
N LEU A 40 11.29 -10.93 -9.45
CA LEU A 40 12.43 -10.94 -8.54
C LEU A 40 12.59 -12.28 -7.83
N GLN A 41 11.49 -12.94 -7.47
CA GLN A 41 11.54 -14.29 -6.91
C GLN A 41 12.18 -15.26 -7.90
N ARG A 42 11.83 -15.20 -9.17
CA ARG A 42 12.43 -16.05 -10.21
C ARG A 42 13.90 -15.75 -10.42
N ALA A 43 14.29 -14.47 -10.38
CA ALA A 43 15.66 -14.05 -10.60
C ALA A 43 16.58 -14.38 -9.41
N LYS A 44 16.11 -14.13 -8.19
CA LYS A 44 16.92 -14.25 -6.96
C LYS A 44 16.65 -15.53 -6.16
N ASN A 45 15.62 -16.28 -6.51
CA ASN A 45 15.17 -17.49 -5.82
C ASN A 45 14.93 -17.26 -4.31
N LYS A 46 14.31 -16.13 -3.97
CA LYS A 46 13.96 -15.72 -2.61
C LYS A 46 12.50 -15.32 -2.54
N ARG A 47 11.90 -15.46 -1.36
CA ARG A 47 10.52 -14.99 -1.15
C ARG A 47 10.49 -13.47 -1.08
N PHE A 48 9.56 -12.89 -1.81
CA PHE A 48 9.25 -11.46 -1.78
C PHE A 48 7.86 -11.23 -1.22
N TYR A 49 7.71 -10.15 -0.48
CA TYR A 49 6.45 -9.71 0.12
C TYR A 49 6.07 -8.36 -0.43
N VAL A 50 4.81 -8.20 -0.82
CA VAL A 50 4.26 -6.91 -1.24
C VAL A 50 3.56 -6.28 -0.05
N ILE A 51 4.02 -5.13 0.36
CA ILE A 51 3.47 -4.37 1.48
C ILE A 51 3.22 -2.92 1.08
N GLU A 52 2.28 -2.29 1.77
CA GLU A 52 2.04 -0.85 1.65
C GLU A 52 2.86 -0.12 2.71
N ASN A 53 3.65 0.88 2.30
CA ASN A 53 4.41 1.68 3.24
C ASN A 53 3.55 2.79 3.87
N ALA A 54 4.12 3.54 4.83
CA ALA A 54 3.43 4.63 5.50
C ALA A 54 2.95 5.75 4.57
N GLN A 55 3.56 5.87 3.38
CA GLN A 55 3.22 6.86 2.36
C GLN A 55 2.14 6.37 1.37
N GLY A 56 1.61 5.17 1.56
CA GLY A 56 0.63 4.56 0.67
C GLY A 56 1.20 3.97 -0.62
N LYS A 57 2.51 3.83 -0.72
CA LYS A 57 3.17 3.20 -1.87
C LYS A 57 3.31 1.70 -1.64
N LEU A 58 3.11 0.92 -2.69
CA LEU A 58 3.37 -0.51 -2.68
C LEU A 58 4.86 -0.76 -2.93
N ILE A 59 5.45 -1.54 -2.04
CA ILE A 59 6.85 -1.96 -2.12
C ILE A 59 6.93 -3.47 -2.02
N TRP A 60 7.97 -4.05 -2.57
CA TRP A 60 8.24 -5.48 -2.53
C TRP A 60 9.60 -5.71 -1.90
N LEU A 61 9.62 -6.52 -0.85
CA LEU A 61 10.79 -6.73 0.00
C LEU A 61 11.06 -8.21 0.20
N CYS A 62 12.34 -8.58 0.22
CA CYS A 62 12.77 -9.91 0.69
C CYS A 62 13.19 -9.85 2.17
N ASN A 63 13.50 -11.00 2.75
CA ASN A 63 13.93 -11.09 4.14
C ASN A 63 15.17 -10.26 4.47
N GLU A 64 16.10 -10.18 3.55
CA GLU A 64 17.32 -9.39 3.72
C GLU A 64 17.00 -7.90 3.80
N ASP A 65 16.10 -7.41 2.97
CA ASP A 65 15.62 -6.03 3.02
C ASP A 65 14.94 -5.73 4.35
N ILE A 66 14.12 -6.65 4.84
CA ILE A 66 13.43 -6.51 6.13
C ILE A 66 14.42 -6.46 7.28
N ARG A 67 15.43 -7.33 7.27
CA ARG A 67 16.50 -7.30 8.27
C ARG A 67 17.25 -5.98 8.24
N ALA A 68 17.53 -5.45 7.06
CA ALA A 68 18.17 -4.15 6.90
C ALA A 68 17.31 -3.02 7.45
N MET A 69 15.98 -3.07 7.27
CA MET A 69 15.05 -2.09 7.79
C MET A 69 14.87 -2.14 9.31
N LYS A 70 15.16 -3.27 9.94
CA LYS A 70 15.17 -3.40 11.41
C LYS A 70 16.40 -2.75 12.07
N LYS A 71 17.47 -2.55 11.31
CA LYS A 71 18.67 -1.90 11.82
C LYS A 71 18.45 -0.39 11.93
N PRO A 72 18.90 0.25 13.03
CA PRO A 72 18.81 1.68 13.16
C PRO A 72 19.68 2.38 12.10
N ARG A 73 19.12 3.36 11.42
CA ARG A 73 19.83 4.22 10.47
C ARG A 73 20.09 5.57 11.10
N ARG A 74 21.26 6.11 10.87
CA ARG A 74 21.60 7.49 11.24
C ARG A 74 21.09 8.42 10.15
N VAL A 75 20.19 9.31 10.52
CA VAL A 75 19.64 10.34 9.63
C VAL A 75 20.02 11.71 10.16
N ARG A 76 20.60 12.55 9.30
CA ARG A 76 20.91 13.93 9.62
C ARG A 76 19.74 14.82 9.22
N LYS A 77 19.23 15.58 10.17
CA LYS A 77 18.17 16.55 9.93
C LYS A 77 18.60 17.93 10.41
N LEU A 78 18.25 18.94 9.62
CA LEU A 78 18.45 20.34 10.00
C LEU A 78 17.29 20.74 10.92
N VAL A 79 17.62 21.03 12.19
CA VAL A 79 16.66 21.47 13.20
C VAL A 79 17.18 22.78 13.79
N ASN A 80 16.40 23.85 13.69
CA ASN A 80 16.77 25.18 14.19
C ASN A 80 18.16 25.69 13.69
N GLY A 81 18.47 25.42 12.41
CA GLY A 81 19.75 25.81 11.81
C GLY A 81 20.95 24.94 12.20
N LYS A 82 20.76 23.92 13.05
CA LYS A 82 21.82 23.00 13.45
C LYS A 82 21.57 21.59 12.89
N LEU A 83 22.64 20.97 12.39
CA LEU A 83 22.59 19.59 11.89
C LEU A 83 22.60 18.63 13.07
N ARG A 84 21.51 17.88 13.26
CA ARG A 84 21.39 16.84 14.29
C ARG A 84 21.32 15.47 13.66
N THR A 85 21.96 14.48 14.29
CA THR A 85 21.93 13.08 13.89
C THR A 85 20.93 12.32 14.75
N TYR A 86 19.96 11.68 14.10
CA TYR A 86 18.95 10.83 14.75
C TYR A 86 19.14 9.38 14.33
N LYS A 87 18.90 8.45 15.24
CA LYS A 87 18.76 7.04 14.92
C LYS A 87 17.28 6.74 14.65
N ILE A 88 16.95 6.31 13.44
CA ILE A 88 15.60 5.94 13.03
C ILE A 88 15.58 4.46 12.70
N THR A 89 14.62 3.75 13.28
CA THR A 89 14.33 2.35 12.93
C THR A 89 13.04 2.30 12.14
N MET A 90 13.10 1.78 10.91
CA MET A 90 11.93 1.73 10.02
C MET A 90 10.94 0.62 10.39
N LEU A 91 11.40 -0.43 11.05
CA LEU A 91 10.56 -1.53 11.54
C LEU A 91 10.88 -1.85 13.00
N PRO A 92 9.89 -2.27 13.81
CA PRO A 92 10.13 -2.75 15.16
C PRO A 92 11.07 -3.96 15.18
N LYS A 93 11.91 -4.08 16.21
CA LYS A 93 12.83 -5.22 16.36
C LYS A 93 12.11 -6.56 16.49
N ASN A 94 10.92 -6.57 17.06
CA ASN A 94 10.07 -7.75 17.25
C ASN A 94 9.16 -8.08 16.04
N PHE A 95 9.32 -7.36 14.95
CA PHE A 95 8.61 -7.65 13.70
C PHE A 95 9.08 -9.00 13.16
N ASP A 96 8.19 -9.98 13.11
CA ASP A 96 8.49 -11.33 12.71
C ASP A 96 7.91 -11.72 11.34
N HIS A 97 8.29 -12.88 10.87
CA HIS A 97 7.84 -13.45 9.61
C HIS A 97 6.34 -13.76 9.55
N LEU A 98 5.78 -14.26 10.67
CA LEU A 98 4.38 -14.65 10.72
C LEU A 98 3.47 -13.43 10.62
N THR A 99 3.83 -12.37 11.31
CA THR A 99 3.12 -11.08 11.22
C THR A 99 3.19 -10.53 9.80
N LEU A 100 4.36 -10.63 9.16
CA LEU A 100 4.53 -10.16 7.79
C LEU A 100 3.67 -10.94 6.80
N MET A 101 3.63 -12.27 6.88
CA MET A 101 2.79 -13.10 6.01
C MET A 101 1.30 -12.81 6.19
N LYS A 102 0.89 -12.49 7.41
CA LYS A 102 -0.50 -12.15 7.73
C LYS A 102 -0.90 -10.77 7.19
N ASP A 103 -0.02 -9.78 7.32
CA ASP A 103 -0.32 -8.38 7.04
C ASP A 103 0.05 -7.94 5.61
N CYS A 104 0.92 -8.67 4.91
CA CYS A 104 1.27 -8.35 3.53
C CYS A 104 0.10 -8.58 2.57
N LEU A 105 0.11 -7.86 1.45
CA LEU A 105 -0.90 -7.99 0.41
C LEU A 105 -0.68 -9.24 -0.47
N TYR A 106 0.57 -9.63 -0.61
CA TYR A 106 0.97 -10.77 -1.43
C TYR A 106 2.34 -11.27 -0.99
N TYR A 107 2.58 -12.56 -1.11
CA TYR A 107 3.91 -13.15 -0.97
C TYR A 107 4.14 -14.26 -1.99
N THR A 108 5.37 -14.34 -2.48
CA THR A 108 5.77 -15.32 -3.48
C THR A 108 6.16 -16.65 -2.84
N PRO A 109 6.26 -17.75 -3.60
CA PRO A 109 6.91 -18.97 -3.15
C PRO A 109 8.38 -18.73 -2.74
N ILE A 110 8.96 -19.63 -1.94
CA ILE A 110 10.38 -19.53 -1.52
C ILE A 110 11.31 -19.97 -2.65
N SER A 111 10.98 -21.06 -3.35
CA SER A 111 11.79 -21.60 -4.45
C SER A 111 10.91 -22.11 -5.57
N ARG A 112 11.52 -22.37 -6.74
CA ARG A 112 10.79 -22.87 -7.91
C ARG A 112 10.21 -24.28 -7.72
N GLN A 113 10.71 -25.05 -6.77
CA GLN A 113 10.49 -26.51 -6.76
C GLN A 113 9.50 -27.02 -5.73
N ASN A 114 9.32 -26.42 -4.53
CA ASN A 114 8.50 -27.02 -3.47
C ASN A 114 7.87 -26.05 -2.48
N SER A 115 7.70 -24.80 -2.83
CA SER A 115 7.19 -23.85 -1.85
C SER A 115 5.81 -23.38 -2.21
N ILE A 116 4.98 -23.34 -1.19
CA ILE A 116 3.63 -22.82 -1.30
C ILE A 116 3.69 -21.31 -1.16
N GLY A 117 3.30 -20.59 -2.21
CA GLY A 117 3.01 -19.17 -2.15
C GLY A 117 1.63 -18.92 -1.55
N ILE A 118 1.17 -17.71 -1.65
CA ILE A 118 -0.18 -17.34 -1.24
C ILE A 118 -1.23 -18.14 -2.05
N SER A 119 -2.26 -18.64 -1.39
CA SER A 119 -3.37 -19.28 -2.08
C SER A 119 -4.18 -18.25 -2.88
N VAL A 120 -4.86 -18.70 -3.94
CA VAL A 120 -5.70 -17.82 -4.77
C VAL A 120 -6.82 -17.19 -3.93
N GLU A 121 -7.42 -17.96 -3.03
CA GLU A 121 -8.49 -17.50 -2.14
C GLU A 121 -7.98 -16.39 -1.18
N GLU A 122 -6.85 -16.60 -0.55
CA GLU A 122 -6.22 -15.63 0.35
C GLU A 122 -5.82 -14.37 -0.40
N ARG A 123 -5.24 -14.52 -1.60
CA ARG A 123 -4.88 -13.39 -2.48
C ARG A 123 -6.10 -12.53 -2.82
N ASN A 124 -7.19 -13.16 -3.24
CA ASN A 124 -8.42 -12.46 -3.59
C ASN A 124 -9.04 -11.77 -2.37
N SER A 125 -9.03 -12.42 -1.22
CA SER A 125 -9.53 -11.84 0.04
C SER A 125 -8.71 -10.62 0.47
N LYS A 126 -7.40 -10.69 0.44
CA LYS A 126 -6.50 -9.58 0.77
C LYS A 126 -6.66 -8.41 -0.21
N ARG A 127 -6.75 -8.70 -1.50
CA ARG A 127 -6.99 -7.70 -2.55
C ARG A 127 -8.30 -6.97 -2.32
N LYS A 128 -9.38 -7.70 -2.06
CA LYS A 128 -10.71 -7.13 -1.80
C LYS A 128 -10.70 -6.22 -0.59
N LYS A 129 -10.14 -6.66 0.53
CA LYS A 129 -10.05 -5.89 1.77
C LYS A 129 -9.24 -4.59 1.58
N TRP A 130 -8.14 -4.67 0.87
CA TRP A 130 -7.30 -3.51 0.60
C TRP A 130 -8.00 -2.49 -0.30
N LEU A 131 -8.66 -2.93 -1.36
CA LEU A 131 -9.44 -2.06 -2.25
C LEU A 131 -10.62 -1.41 -1.52
N GLU A 132 -11.34 -2.14 -0.68
CA GLU A 132 -12.41 -1.60 0.16
C GLU A 132 -11.89 -0.54 1.15
N TYR A 133 -10.73 -0.79 1.74
CA TYR A 133 -10.07 0.17 2.62
C TYR A 133 -9.71 1.46 1.89
N LEU A 134 -9.14 1.38 0.70
CA LEU A 134 -8.80 2.54 -0.12
C LEU A 134 -10.05 3.30 -0.58
N GLU A 135 -11.11 2.59 -0.94
CA GLU A 135 -12.40 3.18 -1.29
C GLU A 135 -12.95 4.02 -0.13
N ARG A 136 -12.93 3.48 1.08
CA ARG A 136 -13.36 4.22 2.28
C ARG A 136 -12.54 5.49 2.51
N ILE A 137 -11.23 5.41 2.38
CA ILE A 137 -10.34 6.57 2.54
C ILE A 137 -10.67 7.64 1.50
N ARG A 138 -10.82 7.27 0.23
CA ARG A 138 -11.14 8.18 -0.86
C ARG A 138 -12.51 8.83 -0.66
N THR A 139 -13.51 8.04 -0.30
CA THR A 139 -14.86 8.52 -0.02
C THR A 139 -14.87 9.50 1.14
N ASN A 140 -14.19 9.18 2.24
CA ASN A 140 -14.09 10.07 3.41
C ASN A 140 -13.38 11.39 3.09
N ARG A 141 -12.34 11.37 2.27
CA ARG A 141 -11.66 12.59 1.80
C ARG A 141 -12.59 13.49 0.97
N LEU A 142 -13.38 12.89 0.09
CA LEU A 142 -14.35 13.64 -0.73
C LEU A 142 -15.46 14.24 0.12
N LEU A 143 -16.00 13.49 1.07
CA LEU A 143 -17.01 13.99 2.01
C LEU A 143 -16.46 15.13 2.87
N GLY A 144 -15.21 15.03 3.31
CA GLY A 144 -14.52 16.09 4.04
C GLY A 144 -14.36 17.37 3.21
N LYS A 145 -14.00 17.26 1.94
CA LYS A 145 -13.93 18.41 1.01
C LYS A 145 -15.30 19.05 0.77
N LEU A 146 -16.34 18.27 0.55
CA LEU A 146 -17.70 18.77 0.35
C LEU A 146 -18.20 19.53 1.59
N LYS A 147 -17.95 19.02 2.79
CA LYS A 147 -18.28 19.71 4.04
C LYS A 147 -17.52 21.03 4.21
N ALA A 148 -16.26 21.09 3.78
CA ALA A 148 -15.46 22.32 3.82
C ALA A 148 -15.95 23.38 2.83
N GLU A 149 -16.40 22.98 1.64
CA GLU A 149 -16.96 23.90 0.63
C GLU A 149 -18.34 24.47 1.02
N ASN A 150 -19.10 23.74 1.82
CA ASN A 150 -20.42 24.17 2.30
C ASN A 150 -20.39 25.06 3.56
N LYS A 151 -19.23 25.33 4.09
CA LYS A 151 -19.04 26.33 5.14
C LYS A 151 -18.65 27.68 4.54
#